data_133a2cf7f8d3330d01690a82a6f7ea21
#
_entry.id   133a2cf7f8d3330d01690a82a6f7ea21
#
_cell.length_a   1.000
_cell.length_b   1.000
_cell.length_c   1.000
_cell.angle_alpha   90.00
_cell.angle_beta   90.00
_cell.angle_gamma   90.00
#
_symmetry.space_group_name_H-M   'P 1'
#
loop_
_entity.id
_entity.type
_entity.pdbx_description
1 polymer ?
#
loop_
_entity_poly.entity_id
_entity_poly.type
_entity_poly.pdbx_seq_one_letter_code
_entity_poly.pdbx_strand_id
1 'polypeptide(L)'
;MSEQITAIYADEDGNILDAAGMQGMGRTGRENILLKPEDLIPLPDSADLMLLPDHLAVGMSSNGEIMPISGLAVSAILPAGYTRLYMPAYQRAEEADRLPLYGYTAVVVYHNSLYCAAVYTDENDKWDPVHYNTKELKNLVKRTKKELPGNRIVEQVGGCSLKWHCCTAQNLFYRRWECGIPTSPVCNANCFGCISLQPAECCPSPQERIKFRPTAEEIAEVGIYHLLVAPDGIVSFGQGCEGEPSLAAENIAAGIKLIRAKTDKGQINMNSNVGWTEGVKKIVDAGLDSLRVSIISAREEGYDAYYQASYHLEDVKASIRYALDHGVYVSLNLLYFPGFNDREEELAAWQDFFRELPVQMIQVRMMRHLAESLRYD
;
A
#
# COMPACT_ATOMS: atom_id res chain seq x y z
N MET A 1 37.37 6.31 -6.76
CA MET A 1 36.14 5.76 -6.10
C MET A 1 35.74 4.55 -6.90
N SER A 2 35.43 3.43 -6.28
CA SER A 2 35.04 2.20 -7.00
C SER A 2 33.76 2.45 -7.79
N GLU A 3 33.80 2.29 -9.10
CA GLU A 3 32.60 2.30 -9.95
C GLU A 3 31.84 0.97 -9.86
N GLN A 4 32.29 0.06 -9.02
CA GLN A 4 31.70 -1.27 -8.86
C GLN A 4 30.51 -1.21 -7.92
N ILE A 5 29.37 -1.74 -8.38
CA ILE A 5 28.18 -1.98 -7.57
C ILE A 5 28.43 -3.27 -6.78
N THR A 6 28.50 -3.18 -5.45
CA THR A 6 28.86 -4.32 -4.58
C THR A 6 27.62 -4.85 -3.87
N ALA A 7 27.43 -6.16 -3.86
CA ALA A 7 26.39 -6.83 -3.11
C ALA A 7 26.59 -6.63 -1.59
N ILE A 8 25.49 -6.63 -0.84
CA ILE A 8 25.50 -6.60 0.63
C ILE A 8 24.79 -7.83 1.20
N TYR A 9 25.14 -8.16 2.42
CA TYR A 9 24.50 -9.22 3.19
C TYR A 9 24.52 -8.88 4.68
N ALA A 10 23.71 -9.57 5.48
CA ALA A 10 23.78 -9.49 6.92
C ALA A 10 24.42 -10.76 7.48
N ASP A 11 25.33 -10.61 8.44
CA ASP A 11 25.92 -11.71 9.20
C ASP A 11 24.95 -12.27 10.25
N GLU A 12 25.40 -13.26 11.04
CA GLU A 12 24.62 -13.91 12.09
C GLU A 12 24.25 -12.95 13.25
N ASP A 13 25.04 -11.90 13.45
CA ASP A 13 24.81 -10.87 14.46
C ASP A 13 23.88 -9.73 13.94
N GLY A 14 23.50 -9.77 12.66
CA GLY A 14 22.65 -8.78 12.00
C GLY A 14 23.43 -7.56 11.50
N ASN A 15 24.76 -7.59 11.47
CA ASN A 15 25.55 -6.52 10.87
C ASN A 15 25.47 -6.58 9.35
N ILE A 16 25.24 -5.44 8.72
CA ILE A 16 25.22 -5.34 7.25
C ILE A 16 26.64 -5.11 6.75
N LEU A 17 27.10 -5.98 5.86
CA LEU A 17 28.46 -6.04 5.37
C LEU A 17 28.50 -6.04 3.85
N ASP A 18 29.58 -5.51 3.30
CA ASP A 18 29.88 -5.56 1.87
C ASP A 18 30.40 -6.95 1.50
N ALA A 19 29.86 -7.54 0.45
CA ALA A 19 30.33 -8.78 -0.12
C ALA A 19 31.49 -8.51 -1.11
N ALA A 20 32.70 -8.40 -0.59
CA ALA A 20 33.89 -8.08 -1.41
C ALA A 20 34.03 -9.03 -2.61
N GLY A 21 34.17 -8.46 -3.81
CA GLY A 21 34.31 -9.21 -5.06
C GLY A 21 33.00 -9.75 -5.64
N MET A 22 31.87 -9.50 -5.00
CA MET A 22 30.52 -9.87 -5.49
C MET A 22 29.79 -8.64 -6.04
N GLN A 23 29.33 -8.71 -7.28
CA GLN A 23 28.54 -7.64 -7.88
C GLN A 23 27.09 -7.70 -7.37
N GLY A 24 26.49 -6.52 -7.16
CA GLY A 24 25.12 -6.36 -6.68
C GLY A 24 24.11 -6.82 -7.71
N MET A 25 23.14 -7.60 -7.26
CA MET A 25 22.07 -8.13 -8.08
C MET A 25 20.69 -7.72 -7.55
N GLY A 26 19.76 -7.55 -8.47
CA GLY A 26 18.33 -7.45 -8.19
C GLY A 26 17.59 -8.70 -8.67
N ARG A 27 16.29 -8.73 -8.38
CA ARG A 27 15.40 -9.80 -8.81
C ARG A 27 14.11 -9.22 -9.40
N THR A 28 13.68 -9.77 -10.54
CA THR A 28 12.37 -9.53 -11.13
C THR A 28 11.72 -10.86 -11.46
N GLY A 29 10.51 -11.09 -10.93
CA GLY A 29 9.90 -12.42 -11.03
C GLY A 29 10.79 -13.51 -10.44
N ARG A 30 11.21 -14.47 -11.27
CA ARG A 30 12.10 -15.59 -10.90
C ARG A 30 13.56 -15.36 -11.29
N GLU A 31 13.87 -14.26 -11.98
CA GLU A 31 15.18 -14.01 -12.55
C GLU A 31 16.01 -13.07 -11.67
N ASN A 32 17.25 -13.46 -11.42
CA ASN A 32 18.24 -12.57 -10.84
C ASN A 32 18.92 -11.79 -11.97
N ILE A 33 19.00 -10.48 -11.82
CA ILE A 33 19.58 -9.57 -12.80
C ILE A 33 20.72 -8.76 -12.20
N LEU A 34 21.70 -8.43 -13.02
CA LEU A 34 22.78 -7.54 -12.64
C LEU A 34 22.27 -6.10 -12.56
N LEU A 35 22.46 -5.44 -11.42
CA LEU A 35 22.10 -4.04 -11.26
C LEU A 35 23.10 -3.14 -11.97
N LYS A 36 22.58 -2.06 -12.58
CA LYS A 36 23.35 -1.06 -13.29
C LYS A 36 23.21 0.31 -12.61
N PRO A 37 24.14 1.25 -12.86
CA PRO A 37 24.06 2.59 -12.28
C PRO A 37 22.72 3.32 -12.52
N GLU A 38 22.11 3.13 -13.69
CA GLU A 38 20.83 3.72 -14.06
C GLU A 38 19.63 3.17 -13.26
N ASP A 39 19.79 2.02 -12.61
CA ASP A 39 18.77 1.40 -11.75
C ASP A 39 18.79 1.97 -10.32
N LEU A 40 19.79 2.75 -9.96
CA LEU A 40 20.14 3.05 -8.59
C LEU A 40 19.93 4.52 -8.23
N ILE A 41 19.35 4.74 -7.08
CA ILE A 41 19.33 6.04 -6.37
C ILE A 41 19.99 5.89 -5.00
N PRO A 42 20.56 6.97 -4.42
CA PRO A 42 20.97 6.94 -3.02
C PRO A 42 19.85 6.44 -2.13
N LEU A 43 20.15 5.57 -1.17
CA LEU A 43 19.16 5.08 -0.23
C LEU A 43 18.56 6.27 0.54
N PRO A 44 17.24 6.50 0.52
CA PRO A 44 16.62 7.57 1.28
C PRO A 44 16.87 7.41 2.78
N ASP A 45 17.18 8.50 3.48
CA ASP A 45 17.48 8.52 4.93
C ASP A 45 16.38 7.89 5.80
N SER A 46 15.16 7.86 5.28
CA SER A 46 13.98 7.32 5.94
C SER A 46 13.57 5.93 5.48
N ALA A 47 14.37 5.28 4.67
CA ALA A 47 14.15 3.90 4.29
C ALA A 47 14.48 2.98 5.48
N ASP A 48 13.58 2.03 5.77
CA ASP A 48 13.84 1.00 6.77
C ASP A 48 14.61 -0.16 6.12
N LEU A 49 15.74 -0.55 6.72
CA LEU A 49 16.46 -1.76 6.31
C LEU A 49 15.89 -2.98 7.01
N MET A 50 15.68 -4.04 6.24
CA MET A 50 15.15 -5.31 6.73
C MET A 50 16.03 -6.47 6.31
N LEU A 51 16.27 -7.39 7.24
CA LEU A 51 16.89 -8.68 6.96
C LEU A 51 15.80 -9.67 6.55
N LEU A 52 16.07 -10.50 5.56
CA LEU A 52 15.11 -11.49 5.08
C LEU A 52 15.42 -12.86 5.73
N PRO A 53 14.65 -13.31 6.74
CA PRO A 53 14.91 -14.55 7.44
C PRO A 53 14.92 -15.74 6.47
N ASP A 54 15.92 -16.62 6.60
CA ASP A 54 16.09 -17.85 5.81
C ASP A 54 16.22 -17.62 4.27
N HIS A 55 16.60 -16.39 3.89
CA HIS A 55 16.89 -16.02 2.51
C HIS A 55 18.32 -15.54 2.40
N LEU A 56 19.20 -16.35 1.78
CA LEU A 56 20.60 -15.99 1.57
C LEU A 56 20.73 -14.91 0.49
N ALA A 57 21.58 -13.92 0.73
CA ALA A 57 21.90 -12.94 -0.29
C ALA A 57 22.53 -13.61 -1.53
N VAL A 58 22.31 -13.04 -2.71
CA VAL A 58 22.88 -13.53 -3.97
C VAL A 58 23.63 -12.40 -4.66
N GLY A 59 24.82 -12.72 -5.15
CA GLY A 59 25.64 -11.81 -5.95
C GLY A 59 26.26 -12.53 -7.14
N MET A 60 26.90 -11.76 -8.02
CA MET A 60 27.67 -12.30 -9.14
C MET A 60 29.17 -12.13 -8.86
N SER A 61 29.91 -13.23 -8.90
CA SER A 61 31.35 -13.25 -8.71
C SER A 61 32.10 -12.65 -9.92
N SER A 62 33.37 -12.39 -9.77
CA SER A 62 34.23 -11.81 -10.83
C SER A 62 34.36 -12.68 -12.08
N ASN A 63 34.11 -13.98 -11.99
CA ASN A 63 34.08 -14.92 -13.13
C ASN A 63 32.69 -15.01 -13.80
N GLY A 64 31.70 -14.20 -13.36
CA GLY A 64 30.35 -14.16 -13.93
C GLY A 64 29.38 -15.21 -13.37
N GLU A 65 29.77 -15.93 -12.32
CA GLU A 65 28.91 -16.94 -11.70
C GLU A 65 27.98 -16.31 -10.65
N ILE A 66 26.68 -16.60 -10.75
CA ILE A 66 25.68 -16.16 -9.80
C ILE A 66 25.62 -17.19 -8.66
N MET A 67 25.86 -16.73 -7.44
CA MET A 67 25.94 -17.63 -6.30
C MET A 67 25.46 -16.99 -4.99
N PRO A 68 25.01 -17.80 -4.02
CA PRO A 68 24.65 -17.29 -2.71
C PRO A 68 25.89 -16.81 -1.94
N ILE A 69 25.68 -15.78 -1.14
CA ILE A 69 26.63 -15.23 -0.17
C ILE A 69 26.29 -15.83 1.20
N SER A 70 27.28 -16.14 2.01
CA SER A 70 27.07 -16.67 3.36
C SER A 70 26.54 -15.57 4.30
N GLY A 71 25.23 -15.31 4.25
CA GLY A 71 24.54 -14.33 5.07
C GLY A 71 23.16 -14.00 4.50
N LEU A 72 22.33 -13.35 5.31
CA LEU A 72 20.95 -13.03 4.94
C LEU A 72 20.88 -11.91 3.91
N ALA A 73 19.90 -12.01 3.02
CA ALA A 73 19.60 -10.92 2.10
C ALA A 73 19.07 -9.69 2.85
N VAL A 74 19.53 -8.52 2.42
CA VAL A 74 19.14 -7.21 2.95
C VAL A 74 18.21 -6.55 1.97
N SER A 75 17.16 -5.94 2.47
CA SER A 75 16.17 -5.20 1.70
C SER A 75 15.94 -3.82 2.29
N ALA A 76 15.51 -2.86 1.47
CA ALA A 76 14.94 -1.61 1.95
C ALA A 76 13.42 -1.58 1.75
N ILE A 77 12.72 -1.01 2.72
CA ILE A 77 11.35 -0.55 2.56
C ILE A 77 11.39 0.95 2.33
N LEU A 78 11.00 1.36 1.14
CA LEU A 78 11.08 2.74 0.72
C LEU A 78 9.89 3.56 1.26
N PRO A 79 10.11 4.85 1.56
CA PRO A 79 9.02 5.76 1.88
C PRO A 79 8.08 5.98 0.68
N ALA A 80 6.95 6.65 0.91
CA ALA A 80 6.05 7.05 -0.16
C ALA A 80 6.77 7.99 -1.14
N GLY A 81 6.33 7.99 -2.40
CA GLY A 81 6.96 8.78 -3.48
C GLY A 81 8.06 8.03 -4.25
N TYR A 82 8.50 6.90 -3.76
CA TYR A 82 9.48 6.05 -4.43
C TYR A 82 8.86 4.79 -5.02
N THR A 83 9.31 4.42 -6.21
CA THR A 83 8.89 3.18 -6.86
C THR A 83 10.08 2.24 -7.01
N ARG A 84 9.96 1.05 -6.43
CA ARG A 84 10.94 -0.03 -6.55
C ARG A 84 11.06 -0.47 -8.01
N LEU A 85 12.29 -0.65 -8.50
CA LEU A 85 12.57 -1.32 -9.77
C LEU A 85 12.78 -2.82 -9.58
N TYR A 86 13.62 -3.20 -8.62
CA TYR A 86 13.98 -4.59 -8.37
C TYR A 86 13.91 -4.96 -6.90
N MET A 87 13.52 -6.21 -6.65
CA MET A 87 13.64 -6.85 -5.34
C MET A 87 15.10 -7.23 -5.06
N PRO A 88 15.49 -7.48 -3.78
CA PRO A 88 16.79 -8.09 -3.51
C PRO A 88 16.91 -9.47 -4.18
N ALA A 89 18.07 -9.77 -4.71
CA ALA A 89 18.37 -11.12 -5.18
C ALA A 89 18.65 -12.02 -3.97
N TYR A 90 17.97 -13.16 -3.90
CA TYR A 90 18.14 -14.11 -2.80
C TYR A 90 17.95 -15.57 -3.25
N GLN A 91 18.54 -16.47 -2.49
CA GLN A 91 18.24 -17.88 -2.52
C GLN A 91 17.46 -18.25 -1.25
N ARG A 92 16.23 -18.71 -1.41
CA ARG A 92 15.39 -19.13 -0.31
C ARG A 92 15.83 -20.50 0.22
N ALA A 93 15.91 -20.68 1.53
CA ALA A 93 16.04 -21.99 2.14
C ALA A 93 14.78 -22.84 1.90
N GLU A 94 14.94 -24.18 1.85
CA GLU A 94 13.86 -25.09 1.49
C GLU A 94 12.66 -24.99 2.46
N GLU A 95 12.93 -24.82 3.76
CA GLU A 95 11.92 -24.72 4.82
C GLU A 95 11.59 -23.27 5.23
N ALA A 96 12.11 -22.26 4.49
CA ALA A 96 11.88 -20.86 4.85
C ALA A 96 10.39 -20.50 4.78
N ASP A 97 9.94 -19.73 5.77
CA ASP A 97 8.62 -19.13 5.74
C ASP A 97 8.46 -18.15 4.57
N ARG A 98 7.23 -17.95 4.11
CA ARG A 98 6.95 -16.90 3.12
C ARG A 98 7.07 -15.52 3.76
N LEU A 99 7.76 -14.64 3.06
CA LEU A 99 7.91 -13.26 3.50
C LEU A 99 6.56 -12.52 3.52
N PRO A 100 6.32 -11.66 4.53
CA PRO A 100 5.17 -10.75 4.54
C PRO A 100 5.11 -9.87 3.29
N LEU A 101 3.93 -9.31 2.97
CA LEU A 101 3.70 -8.46 1.80
C LEU A 101 4.28 -7.05 1.98
N TYR A 102 5.60 -6.91 2.01
CA TYR A 102 6.27 -5.62 2.01
C TYR A 102 6.86 -5.26 0.64
N GLY A 103 7.15 -3.98 0.45
CA GLY A 103 7.78 -3.45 -0.76
C GLY A 103 9.30 -3.64 -0.79
N TYR A 104 9.77 -4.88 -0.61
CA TYR A 104 11.20 -5.21 -0.57
C TYR A 104 11.95 -4.68 -1.78
N THR A 105 12.98 -3.87 -1.55
CA THR A 105 13.77 -3.22 -2.59
C THR A 105 15.24 -3.64 -2.46
N ALA A 106 15.88 -3.96 -3.58
CA ALA A 106 17.29 -4.31 -3.60
C ALA A 106 18.14 -3.14 -3.11
N VAL A 107 19.14 -3.45 -2.25
CA VAL A 107 20.11 -2.51 -1.70
C VAL A 107 21.50 -3.01 -2.00
N VAL A 108 22.38 -2.10 -2.34
CA VAL A 108 23.79 -2.36 -2.70
C VAL A 108 24.67 -1.26 -2.17
N VAL A 109 25.98 -1.49 -2.15
CA VAL A 109 26.99 -0.44 -2.00
C VAL A 109 27.44 0.06 -3.37
N TYR A 110 27.35 1.36 -3.57
CA TYR A 110 27.86 2.06 -4.75
C TYR A 110 28.45 3.40 -4.30
N HIS A 111 29.61 3.79 -4.85
CA HIS A 111 30.35 4.99 -4.41
C HIS A 111 30.58 5.08 -2.89
N ASN A 112 30.83 3.95 -2.22
CA ASN A 112 31.02 3.83 -0.77
C ASN A 112 29.80 4.27 0.09
N SER A 113 28.60 4.20 -0.47
CA SER A 113 27.35 4.52 0.22
C SER A 113 26.28 3.49 -0.15
N LEU A 114 25.21 3.42 0.64
CA LEU A 114 24.07 2.56 0.31
C LEU A 114 23.22 3.21 -0.78
N TYR A 115 22.89 2.40 -1.77
CA TYR A 115 21.99 2.72 -2.87
C TYR A 115 20.89 1.68 -2.94
N CYS A 116 19.74 2.04 -3.50
CA CYS A 116 18.63 1.11 -3.72
C CYS A 116 18.16 1.14 -5.17
N ALA A 117 17.64 -0.01 -5.63
CA ALA A 117 17.13 -0.15 -7.00
C ALA A 117 15.72 0.42 -7.09
N ALA A 118 15.60 1.72 -7.30
CA ALA A 118 14.37 2.47 -7.29
C ALA A 118 14.43 3.75 -8.13
N VAL A 119 13.26 4.36 -8.34
CA VAL A 119 13.11 5.70 -8.89
C VAL A 119 12.26 6.56 -7.95
N TYR A 120 12.56 7.85 -7.89
CA TYR A 120 11.74 8.83 -7.20
C TYR A 120 10.66 9.31 -8.17
N THR A 121 9.43 8.91 -7.97
CA THR A 121 8.32 9.10 -8.91
C THR A 121 7.36 10.22 -8.53
N ASP A 122 7.31 10.59 -7.24
CA ASP A 122 6.32 11.54 -6.74
C ASP A 122 6.87 12.34 -5.55
N GLU A 123 7.49 13.46 -5.86
CA GLU A 123 8.02 14.40 -4.88
C GLU A 123 6.89 15.24 -4.27
N ASN A 124 6.63 15.05 -2.97
CA ASN A 124 5.59 15.80 -2.29
C ASN A 124 5.84 15.87 -0.77
N ASP A 125 5.80 17.05 -0.21
CA ASP A 125 5.97 17.30 1.25
C ASP A 125 4.94 16.51 2.10
N LYS A 126 3.77 16.20 1.56
CA LYS A 126 2.70 15.51 2.30
C LYS A 126 3.13 14.16 2.88
N TRP A 127 3.99 13.44 2.19
CA TRP A 127 4.52 12.14 2.63
C TRP A 127 6.02 12.13 2.86
N ASP A 128 6.65 13.30 2.99
CA ASP A 128 8.04 13.37 3.38
C ASP A 128 8.21 12.73 4.77
N PRO A 129 9.07 11.74 4.90
CA PRO A 129 9.29 11.01 6.16
C PRO A 129 9.72 11.88 7.35
N VAL A 130 10.32 13.03 7.11
CA VAL A 130 10.69 13.99 8.16
C VAL A 130 9.51 14.38 9.07
N HIS A 131 8.30 14.27 8.55
CA HIS A 131 7.07 14.62 9.25
C HIS A 131 6.51 13.51 10.15
N TYR A 132 7.08 12.32 10.11
CA TYR A 132 6.54 11.14 10.78
C TYR A 132 7.49 10.56 11.83
N ASN A 133 6.96 9.69 12.69
CA ASN A 133 7.72 8.94 13.70
C ASN A 133 8.54 9.83 14.65
N THR A 134 8.11 11.07 14.89
CA THR A 134 8.81 12.00 15.79
C THR A 134 8.67 11.57 17.26
N LYS A 135 9.54 12.09 18.12
CA LYS A 135 9.51 11.83 19.57
C LYS A 135 8.20 12.27 20.23
N GLU A 136 7.49 13.24 19.63
CA GLU A 136 6.22 13.78 20.11
C GLU A 136 5.01 12.87 19.83
N LEU A 137 5.10 11.94 18.88
CA LEU A 137 3.97 11.12 18.43
C LEU A 137 3.18 10.49 19.57
N LYS A 138 3.87 9.89 20.55
CA LYS A 138 3.24 9.26 21.71
C LYS A 138 2.39 10.25 22.54
N ASN A 139 2.88 11.48 22.71
CA ASN A 139 2.17 12.54 23.44
C ASN A 139 0.98 13.06 22.62
N LEU A 140 1.13 13.20 21.31
CA LEU A 140 0.05 13.59 20.40
C LEU A 140 -1.10 12.59 20.42
N VAL A 141 -0.79 11.29 20.33
CA VAL A 141 -1.78 10.20 20.46
C VAL A 141 -2.52 10.30 21.80
N LYS A 142 -1.78 10.45 22.91
CA LYS A 142 -2.37 10.60 24.25
C LYS A 142 -3.27 11.83 24.37
N ARG A 143 -2.90 12.94 23.75
CA ARG A 143 -3.70 14.16 23.71
C ARG A 143 -5.01 13.95 22.96
N THR A 144 -4.94 13.40 21.73
CA THR A 144 -6.14 13.17 20.91
C THR A 144 -7.11 12.20 21.59
N LYS A 145 -6.61 11.16 22.26
CA LYS A 145 -7.46 10.25 23.07
C LYS A 145 -8.18 10.95 24.22
N LYS A 146 -7.62 12.02 24.77
CA LYS A 146 -8.28 12.86 25.80
C LYS A 146 -9.28 13.83 25.19
N GLU A 147 -9.03 14.32 23.98
CA GLU A 147 -9.90 15.25 23.27
C GLU A 147 -11.13 14.52 22.68
N LEU A 148 -10.99 13.22 22.32
CA LEU A 148 -12.03 12.34 21.81
C LEU A 148 -12.16 11.07 22.69
N PRO A 149 -12.63 11.20 23.93
CA PRO A 149 -12.62 10.11 24.90
C PRO A 149 -13.62 9.00 24.51
N GLY A 150 -13.13 7.75 24.55
CA GLY A 150 -13.96 6.58 24.24
C GLY A 150 -14.21 6.33 22.75
N ASN A 151 -13.68 7.17 21.85
CA ASN A 151 -13.78 6.94 20.41
C ASN A 151 -12.88 5.77 19.99
N ARG A 152 -13.48 4.67 19.56
CA ARG A 152 -12.78 3.42 19.21
C ARG A 152 -11.90 3.56 17.97
N ILE A 153 -12.23 4.47 17.04
CA ILE A 153 -11.41 4.77 15.86
C ILE A 153 -10.08 5.35 16.32
N VAL A 154 -10.10 6.32 17.25
CA VAL A 154 -8.88 6.95 17.79
C VAL A 154 -8.00 5.91 18.51
N GLU A 155 -8.60 4.95 19.22
CA GLU A 155 -7.85 3.86 19.84
C GLU A 155 -7.16 2.98 18.80
N GLN A 156 -7.89 2.54 17.77
CA GLN A 156 -7.37 1.72 16.67
C GLN A 156 -6.26 2.43 15.90
N VAL A 157 -6.51 3.66 15.46
CA VAL A 157 -5.55 4.46 14.67
C VAL A 157 -4.32 4.83 15.50
N GLY A 158 -4.49 5.07 16.81
CA GLY A 158 -3.40 5.27 17.76
C GLY A 158 -2.50 4.02 17.88
N GLY A 159 -3.10 2.83 17.92
CA GLY A 159 -2.38 1.56 17.87
C GLY A 159 -1.59 1.39 16.56
N CYS A 160 -2.23 1.66 15.42
CA CYS A 160 -1.58 1.62 14.10
C CYS A 160 -0.40 2.59 14.00
N SER A 161 -0.52 3.78 14.58
CA SER A 161 0.55 4.79 14.60
C SER A 161 1.78 4.36 15.41
N LEU A 162 1.54 3.77 16.59
CA LEU A 162 2.62 3.47 17.55
C LEU A 162 3.25 2.08 17.36
N LYS A 163 2.46 1.11 16.88
CA LYS A 163 2.90 -0.29 16.71
C LYS A 163 3.41 -0.56 15.30
N TRP A 164 2.72 -0.03 14.29
CA TRP A 164 2.98 -0.30 12.89
C TRP A 164 3.60 0.88 12.15
N HIS A 165 3.85 1.99 12.84
CA HIS A 165 4.41 3.22 12.27
C HIS A 165 3.68 3.72 11.01
N CYS A 166 2.36 3.46 10.92
CA CYS A 166 1.55 3.81 9.76
C CYS A 166 1.44 5.34 9.61
N CYS A 167 2.05 5.90 8.57
CA CYS A 167 2.05 7.34 8.31
C CYS A 167 0.64 7.90 8.12
N THR A 168 -0.27 7.19 7.41
CA THR A 168 -1.67 7.61 7.27
C THR A 168 -2.37 7.71 8.63
N ALA A 169 -2.11 6.76 9.54
CA ALA A 169 -2.65 6.81 10.89
C ALA A 169 -2.08 7.99 11.71
N GLN A 170 -0.79 8.31 11.51
CA GLN A 170 -0.12 9.42 12.20
C GLN A 170 -0.66 10.79 11.79
N ASN A 171 -1.17 10.93 10.56
CA ASN A 171 -1.73 12.20 10.07
C ASN A 171 -2.86 12.74 10.95
N LEU A 172 -3.69 11.91 11.55
CA LEU A 172 -4.70 12.34 12.52
C LEU A 172 -4.05 13.10 13.70
N PHE A 173 -2.98 12.55 14.25
CA PHE A 173 -2.31 13.07 15.45
C PHE A 173 -1.44 14.28 15.16
N TYR A 174 -0.79 14.31 14.00
CA TYR A 174 -0.04 15.46 13.50
C TYR A 174 -0.93 16.54 12.88
N ARG A 175 -2.25 16.28 12.71
CA ARG A 175 -3.21 17.18 12.05
C ARG A 175 -2.79 17.52 10.62
N ARG A 176 -2.30 16.52 9.91
CA ARG A 176 -1.85 16.62 8.52
C ARG A 176 -2.93 16.10 7.57
N TRP A 177 -2.83 16.39 6.34
CA TRP A 177 -3.69 16.25 5.18
C TRP A 177 -4.69 15.06 5.20
N GLU A 178 -4.28 13.78 5.23
CA GLU A 178 -5.19 12.63 5.13
C GLU A 178 -5.35 11.88 6.46
N CYS A 179 -6.58 11.77 6.92
CA CYS A 179 -6.96 10.96 8.07
C CYS A 179 -7.69 9.70 7.63
N GLY A 180 -7.13 8.53 7.89
CA GLY A 180 -7.79 7.25 7.67
C GLY A 180 -8.80 6.95 8.79
N ILE A 181 -10.05 6.65 8.40
CA ILE A 181 -11.13 6.21 9.30
C ILE A 181 -11.54 4.78 8.93
N PRO A 182 -11.00 3.75 9.58
CA PRO A 182 -11.40 2.36 9.31
C PRO A 182 -12.83 2.11 9.82
N THR A 183 -13.66 1.42 9.02
CA THR A 183 -15.09 1.28 9.25
C THR A 183 -15.62 -0.15 9.19
N SER A 184 -14.99 -1.04 8.42
CA SER A 184 -15.51 -2.38 8.18
C SER A 184 -14.57 -3.50 8.62
N PRO A 185 -15.01 -4.40 9.51
CA PRO A 185 -14.26 -5.61 9.85
C PRO A 185 -14.39 -6.72 8.80
N VAL A 186 -15.30 -6.60 7.84
CA VAL A 186 -15.63 -7.63 6.85
C VAL A 186 -15.36 -7.16 5.43
N CYS A 187 -15.17 -8.12 4.52
CA CYS A 187 -14.99 -7.87 3.10
C CYS A 187 -15.81 -8.87 2.28
N ASN A 188 -16.25 -8.47 1.09
CA ASN A 188 -16.99 -9.28 0.12
C ASN A 188 -16.08 -9.85 -0.98
N ALA A 189 -14.76 -9.72 -0.83
CA ALA A 189 -13.75 -10.28 -1.72
C ALA A 189 -12.69 -11.05 -0.93
N ASN A 190 -11.99 -11.95 -1.62
CA ASN A 190 -10.89 -12.75 -1.09
C ASN A 190 -9.63 -12.58 -1.96
N CYS A 191 -9.19 -11.33 -2.10
CA CYS A 191 -8.12 -10.94 -3.01
C CYS A 191 -6.81 -11.66 -2.70
N PHE A 192 -6.09 -12.11 -3.73
CA PHE A 192 -4.79 -12.74 -3.60
C PHE A 192 -3.76 -11.87 -2.85
N GLY A 193 -3.74 -10.58 -3.13
CA GLY A 193 -2.82 -9.61 -2.53
C GLY A 193 -3.44 -8.77 -1.41
N CYS A 194 -4.39 -9.31 -0.64
CA CYS A 194 -5.02 -8.57 0.44
C CYS A 194 -4.00 -8.17 1.52
N ILE A 195 -3.87 -6.87 1.78
CA ILE A 195 -2.94 -6.36 2.80
C ILE A 195 -3.54 -6.30 4.21
N SER A 196 -4.84 -6.56 4.34
CA SER A 196 -5.58 -6.43 5.60
C SER A 196 -5.87 -7.78 6.25
N LEU A 197 -6.02 -8.84 5.46
CA LEU A 197 -6.25 -10.21 5.96
C LEU A 197 -5.75 -11.22 4.93
N GLN A 198 -4.66 -11.89 5.26
CA GLN A 198 -4.12 -12.99 4.46
C GLN A 198 -4.40 -14.32 5.15
N PRO A 199 -4.72 -15.39 4.41
CA PRO A 199 -4.67 -16.74 4.94
C PRO A 199 -3.26 -17.03 5.48
N ALA A 200 -3.16 -17.68 6.64
CA ALA A 200 -1.88 -18.00 7.28
C ALA A 200 -0.96 -18.85 6.38
N GLU A 201 -1.53 -19.59 5.44
CA GLU A 201 -0.81 -20.46 4.50
C GLU A 201 -0.17 -19.70 3.33
N CYS A 202 -0.55 -18.45 3.11
CA CYS A 202 -0.05 -17.64 2.00
C CYS A 202 1.11 -16.73 2.43
N CYS A 203 0.79 -15.67 3.13
CA CYS A 203 1.76 -14.73 3.72
C CYS A 203 1.04 -13.91 4.80
N PRO A 204 1.72 -13.54 5.89
CA PRO A 204 1.10 -12.78 6.96
C PRO A 204 0.72 -11.38 6.48
N SER A 205 -0.39 -10.85 6.99
CA SER A 205 -0.79 -9.48 6.72
C SER A 205 0.13 -8.50 7.45
N PRO A 206 0.54 -7.39 6.79
CA PRO A 206 1.44 -6.41 7.39
C PRO A 206 0.77 -5.53 8.45
N GLN A 207 -0.52 -5.71 8.72
CA GLN A 207 -1.28 -4.94 9.71
C GLN A 207 -2.52 -5.71 10.18
N GLU A 208 -3.06 -5.28 11.33
CA GLU A 208 -4.25 -5.91 11.91
C GLU A 208 -5.53 -5.26 11.39
N ARG A 209 -6.47 -6.09 10.93
CA ARG A 209 -7.81 -5.64 10.54
C ARG A 209 -8.61 -5.21 11.78
N ILE A 210 -9.35 -4.10 11.64
CA ILE A 210 -10.32 -3.64 12.65
C ILE A 210 -11.33 -4.75 12.99
N LYS A 211 -11.68 -4.86 14.28
CA LYS A 211 -12.57 -5.93 14.80
C LYS A 211 -13.96 -5.45 15.20
N PHE A 212 -14.27 -4.19 14.93
CA PHE A 212 -15.57 -3.59 15.25
C PHE A 212 -16.06 -2.74 14.09
N ARG A 213 -17.33 -2.39 14.09
CA ARG A 213 -17.91 -1.37 13.19
C ARG A 213 -18.15 -0.11 14.01
N PRO A 214 -17.54 1.03 13.66
CA PRO A 214 -17.79 2.29 14.37
C PRO A 214 -19.22 2.80 14.12
N THR A 215 -19.72 3.62 15.05
CA THR A 215 -20.99 4.31 14.88
C THR A 215 -20.83 5.54 13.98
N ALA A 216 -21.94 6.11 13.51
CA ALA A 216 -21.91 7.34 12.72
C ALA A 216 -21.32 8.52 13.51
N GLU A 217 -21.59 8.56 14.82
CA GLU A 217 -21.05 9.58 15.74
C GLU A 217 -19.55 9.46 15.89
N GLU A 218 -19.00 8.25 16.09
CA GLU A 218 -17.56 8.02 16.17
C GLU A 218 -16.84 8.46 14.87
N ILE A 219 -17.44 8.15 13.70
CA ILE A 219 -16.95 8.60 12.39
C ILE A 219 -16.96 10.14 12.32
N ALA A 220 -18.08 10.75 12.70
CA ALA A 220 -18.25 12.20 12.63
C ALA A 220 -17.31 12.95 13.57
N GLU A 221 -17.13 12.47 14.79
CA GLU A 221 -16.21 13.08 15.76
C GLU A 221 -14.79 13.18 15.20
N VAL A 222 -14.26 12.07 14.66
CA VAL A 222 -12.91 12.05 14.07
C VAL A 222 -12.84 12.90 12.80
N GLY A 223 -13.83 12.78 11.91
CA GLY A 223 -13.88 13.56 10.68
C GLY A 223 -13.94 15.06 10.92
N ILE A 224 -14.81 15.54 11.81
CA ILE A 224 -14.92 16.95 12.18
C ILE A 224 -13.62 17.44 12.84
N TYR A 225 -13.10 16.66 13.81
CA TYR A 225 -11.86 16.98 14.50
C TYR A 225 -10.71 17.21 13.51
N HIS A 226 -10.59 16.36 12.49
CA HIS A 226 -9.54 16.44 11.49
C HIS A 226 -9.76 17.58 10.49
N LEU A 227 -10.93 17.62 9.84
CA LEU A 227 -11.22 18.57 8.76
C LEU A 227 -11.23 20.04 9.20
N LEU A 228 -11.51 20.32 10.48
CA LEU A 228 -11.49 21.70 10.98
C LEU A 228 -10.10 22.28 11.05
N VAL A 229 -9.05 21.46 11.21
CA VAL A 229 -7.70 21.91 11.55
C VAL A 229 -6.61 21.49 10.57
N ALA A 230 -6.80 20.37 9.86
CA ALA A 230 -5.79 19.89 8.92
C ALA A 230 -5.76 20.75 7.66
N PRO A 231 -4.58 21.26 7.23
CA PRO A 231 -4.46 21.90 5.93
C PRO A 231 -4.73 20.87 4.83
N ASP A 232 -5.50 21.26 3.79
CA ASP A 232 -5.94 20.36 2.71
C ASP A 232 -6.52 19.04 3.24
N GLY A 233 -7.33 19.12 4.31
CA GLY A 233 -7.79 17.96 5.06
C GLY A 233 -8.59 16.99 4.21
N ILE A 234 -8.28 15.70 4.32
CA ILE A 234 -9.01 14.60 3.70
C ILE A 234 -9.39 13.61 4.80
N VAL A 235 -10.64 13.18 4.82
CA VAL A 235 -11.09 12.00 5.56
C VAL A 235 -11.23 10.86 4.58
N SER A 236 -10.62 9.72 4.87
CA SER A 236 -10.54 8.60 3.93
C SER A 236 -10.97 7.29 4.56
N PHE A 237 -11.99 6.65 4.00
CA PHE A 237 -12.43 5.29 4.32
C PHE A 237 -11.68 4.28 3.44
N GLY A 238 -11.65 3.00 3.80
CA GLY A 238 -11.01 1.95 3.00
C GLY A 238 -9.50 1.91 3.17
N GLN A 239 -9.06 1.90 4.43
CA GLN A 239 -7.65 1.78 4.77
C GLN A 239 -7.20 0.32 4.82
N GLY A 240 -5.89 0.09 4.72
CA GLY A 240 -5.34 -1.27 4.76
C GLY A 240 -5.58 -2.03 6.08
N CYS A 241 -6.04 -1.37 7.14
CA CYS A 241 -6.42 -1.98 8.41
C CYS A 241 -7.90 -2.30 8.54
N GLU A 242 -8.65 -2.34 7.44
CA GLU A 242 -10.06 -2.69 7.41
C GLU A 242 -10.40 -3.64 6.26
N GLY A 243 -11.65 -4.09 6.21
CA GLY A 243 -12.22 -4.82 5.07
C GLY A 243 -12.74 -3.87 3.99
N GLU A 244 -13.92 -4.18 3.46
CA GLU A 244 -14.57 -3.34 2.44
C GLU A 244 -15.47 -2.28 3.10
N PRO A 245 -15.18 -0.97 2.95
CA PRO A 245 -15.92 0.08 3.62
C PRO A 245 -17.39 0.19 3.13
N SER A 246 -17.67 -0.11 1.86
CA SER A 246 -19.06 -0.05 1.36
C SER A 246 -20.00 -0.97 2.15
N LEU A 247 -19.51 -2.04 2.77
CA LEU A 247 -20.30 -2.90 3.65
C LEU A 247 -20.69 -2.25 4.99
N ALA A 248 -20.15 -1.06 5.30
CA ALA A 248 -20.53 -0.22 6.42
C ALA A 248 -21.30 1.04 5.96
N ALA A 249 -21.92 1.00 4.78
CA ALA A 249 -22.49 2.16 4.10
C ALA A 249 -23.46 2.97 4.97
N GLU A 250 -24.30 2.33 5.79
CA GLU A 250 -25.26 3.03 6.67
C GLU A 250 -24.53 3.95 7.67
N ASN A 251 -23.50 3.41 8.32
CA ASN A 251 -22.74 4.18 9.32
C ASN A 251 -21.90 5.26 8.66
N ILE A 252 -21.28 4.96 7.50
CA ILE A 252 -20.49 5.92 6.73
C ILE A 252 -21.37 7.06 6.23
N ALA A 253 -22.50 6.75 5.58
CA ALA A 253 -23.40 7.75 5.05
C ALA A 253 -23.98 8.67 6.15
N ALA A 254 -24.38 8.09 7.29
CA ALA A 254 -24.82 8.87 8.44
C ALA A 254 -23.68 9.74 9.00
N GLY A 255 -22.47 9.19 9.12
CA GLY A 255 -21.29 9.92 9.57
C GLY A 255 -20.93 11.10 8.64
N ILE A 256 -20.96 10.90 7.32
CA ILE A 256 -20.74 11.96 6.32
C ILE A 256 -21.75 13.10 6.51
N LYS A 257 -23.03 12.77 6.65
CA LYS A 257 -24.08 13.79 6.88
C LYS A 257 -23.82 14.59 8.16
N LEU A 258 -23.40 13.93 9.24
CA LEU A 258 -23.04 14.60 10.50
C LEU A 258 -21.81 15.49 10.32
N ILE A 259 -20.78 15.05 9.57
CA ILE A 259 -19.59 15.86 9.25
C ILE A 259 -20.02 17.11 8.47
N ARG A 260 -20.75 16.94 7.37
CA ARG A 260 -21.16 18.04 6.48
C ARG A 260 -22.15 19.00 7.13
N ALA A 261 -22.90 18.56 8.13
CA ALA A 261 -23.71 19.46 8.97
C ALA A 261 -22.88 20.40 9.86
N LYS A 262 -21.58 20.14 10.03
CA LYS A 262 -20.67 20.94 10.85
C LYS A 262 -19.63 21.70 10.05
N THR A 263 -19.21 21.20 8.90
CA THR A 263 -18.13 21.79 8.09
C THR A 263 -18.20 21.37 6.64
N ASP A 264 -17.99 22.33 5.73
CA ASP A 264 -17.78 22.10 4.30
C ASP A 264 -16.31 21.98 3.92
N LYS A 265 -15.39 22.10 4.90
CA LYS A 265 -13.95 22.04 4.66
C LYS A 265 -13.49 20.65 4.29
N GLY A 266 -12.44 20.60 3.47
CA GLY A 266 -11.75 19.38 3.09
C GLY A 266 -12.57 18.41 2.26
N GLN A 267 -12.02 17.24 2.02
CA GLN A 267 -12.60 16.22 1.16
C GLN A 267 -12.93 14.95 1.94
N ILE A 268 -13.96 14.25 1.51
CA ILE A 268 -14.31 12.92 2.00
C ILE A 268 -14.09 11.92 0.87
N ASN A 269 -13.16 11.00 1.09
CA ASN A 269 -12.73 10.00 0.12
C ASN A 269 -13.09 8.58 0.60
N MET A 270 -13.29 7.68 -0.35
CA MET A 270 -13.39 6.25 -0.07
C MET A 270 -12.54 5.44 -1.03
N ASN A 271 -11.67 4.57 -0.48
CA ASN A 271 -10.98 3.52 -1.23
C ASN A 271 -11.80 2.23 -1.11
N SER A 272 -12.21 1.62 -2.22
CA SER A 272 -13.18 0.52 -2.19
C SER A 272 -12.99 -0.41 -3.38
N ASN A 273 -13.44 -1.65 -3.25
CA ASN A 273 -13.65 -2.54 -4.38
C ASN A 273 -14.94 -2.23 -5.14
N VAL A 274 -15.79 -1.39 -4.58
CA VAL A 274 -17.09 -0.92 -5.07
C VAL A 274 -18.07 -2.01 -5.57
N GLY A 275 -17.85 -3.25 -5.15
CA GLY A 275 -18.64 -4.41 -5.57
C GLY A 275 -20.05 -4.47 -4.98
N TRP A 276 -20.39 -3.61 -4.00
CA TRP A 276 -21.75 -3.49 -3.49
C TRP A 276 -22.35 -2.14 -3.90
N THR A 277 -22.95 -2.12 -5.10
CA THR A 277 -23.46 -0.91 -5.74
C THR A 277 -24.46 -0.12 -4.86
N GLU A 278 -25.37 -0.79 -4.17
CA GLU A 278 -26.34 -0.10 -3.30
C GLU A 278 -25.68 0.57 -2.07
N GLY A 279 -24.60 -0.03 -1.55
CA GLY A 279 -23.80 0.60 -0.49
C GLY A 279 -23.05 1.84 -1.00
N VAL A 280 -22.47 1.73 -2.19
CA VAL A 280 -21.77 2.86 -2.84
C VAL A 280 -22.74 4.01 -3.10
N LYS A 281 -23.94 3.75 -3.66
CA LYS A 281 -24.97 4.77 -3.90
C LYS A 281 -25.30 5.55 -2.63
N LYS A 282 -25.55 4.84 -1.51
CA LYS A 282 -25.86 5.49 -0.22
C LYS A 282 -24.76 6.44 0.25
N ILE A 283 -23.49 6.04 0.06
CA ILE A 283 -22.34 6.84 0.47
C ILE A 283 -22.17 8.05 -0.46
N VAL A 284 -22.35 7.87 -1.76
CA VAL A 284 -22.33 8.96 -2.77
C VAL A 284 -23.41 9.98 -2.45
N ASP A 285 -24.67 9.53 -2.23
CA ASP A 285 -25.82 10.39 -1.92
C ASP A 285 -25.66 11.15 -0.58
N ALA A 286 -24.81 10.64 0.31
CA ALA A 286 -24.50 11.30 1.57
C ALA A 286 -23.49 12.45 1.43
N GLY A 287 -22.82 12.59 0.28
CA GLY A 287 -21.86 13.66 0.00
C GLY A 287 -20.40 13.20 -0.04
N LEU A 288 -20.13 12.04 -0.64
CA LEU A 288 -18.77 11.61 -0.95
C LEU A 288 -18.18 12.51 -2.05
N ASP A 289 -16.96 13.01 -1.86
CA ASP A 289 -16.29 13.89 -2.84
C ASP A 289 -15.43 13.09 -3.82
N SER A 290 -14.77 12.04 -3.36
CA SER A 290 -13.90 11.21 -4.20
C SER A 290 -13.98 9.72 -3.88
N LEU A 291 -13.82 8.92 -4.94
CA LEU A 291 -13.88 7.46 -4.90
C LEU A 291 -12.64 6.89 -5.59
N ARG A 292 -11.85 6.10 -4.86
CA ARG A 292 -10.72 5.38 -5.42
C ARG A 292 -11.05 3.91 -5.52
N VAL A 293 -11.15 3.41 -6.74
CA VAL A 293 -11.53 2.03 -7.02
C VAL A 293 -10.32 1.13 -7.15
N SER A 294 -10.26 0.07 -6.35
CA SER A 294 -9.23 -0.96 -6.48
C SER A 294 -9.59 -1.90 -7.63
N ILE A 295 -8.72 -2.01 -8.63
CA ILE A 295 -8.99 -2.81 -9.82
C ILE A 295 -7.68 -3.38 -10.40
N ILE A 296 -7.73 -4.60 -10.95
CA ILE A 296 -6.57 -5.26 -11.57
C ILE A 296 -6.79 -5.52 -13.06
N SER A 297 -8.02 -5.77 -13.47
CA SER A 297 -8.38 -6.15 -14.84
C SER A 297 -9.69 -5.50 -15.24
N ALA A 298 -9.81 -5.14 -16.53
CA ALA A 298 -11.05 -4.72 -17.16
C ALA A 298 -11.81 -5.89 -17.80
N ARG A 299 -11.31 -7.13 -17.66
CA ARG A 299 -11.94 -8.37 -18.12
C ARG A 299 -12.46 -9.17 -16.94
N GLU A 300 -13.68 -9.71 -17.04
CA GLU A 300 -14.33 -10.49 -15.99
C GLU A 300 -13.44 -11.64 -15.50
N GLU A 301 -12.87 -12.42 -16.43
CA GLU A 301 -12.02 -13.57 -16.13
C GLU A 301 -10.80 -13.18 -15.25
N GLY A 302 -10.08 -12.12 -15.64
CA GLY A 302 -8.91 -11.63 -14.88
C GLY A 302 -9.30 -11.01 -13.56
N TYR A 303 -10.44 -10.31 -13.52
CA TYR A 303 -11.00 -9.73 -12.32
C TYR A 303 -11.36 -10.79 -11.29
N ASP A 304 -12.15 -11.80 -11.69
CA ASP A 304 -12.63 -12.88 -10.82
C ASP A 304 -11.48 -13.74 -10.31
N ALA A 305 -10.51 -14.05 -11.17
CA ALA A 305 -9.32 -14.81 -10.77
C ALA A 305 -8.56 -14.16 -9.61
N TYR A 306 -8.46 -12.84 -9.58
CA TYR A 306 -7.74 -12.11 -8.53
C TYR A 306 -8.59 -11.85 -7.29
N TYR A 307 -9.81 -11.32 -7.47
CA TYR A 307 -10.64 -10.86 -6.34
C TYR A 307 -11.39 -12.00 -5.66
N GLN A 308 -11.73 -13.08 -6.36
CA GLN A 308 -12.52 -14.20 -5.85
C GLN A 308 -13.72 -13.70 -5.03
N ALA A 309 -14.44 -12.76 -5.62
CA ALA A 309 -15.48 -11.98 -4.96
C ALA A 309 -16.86 -12.62 -5.06
N SER A 310 -17.80 -12.15 -4.24
CA SER A 310 -19.22 -12.50 -4.33
C SER A 310 -20.03 -11.58 -5.24
N TYR A 311 -19.36 -10.70 -6.00
CA TYR A 311 -19.93 -9.73 -6.94
C TYR A 311 -19.13 -9.78 -8.25
N HIS A 312 -19.61 -9.14 -9.31
CA HIS A 312 -19.05 -9.17 -10.66
C HIS A 312 -18.48 -7.82 -11.08
N LEU A 313 -17.65 -7.81 -12.13
CA LEU A 313 -17.08 -6.58 -12.70
C LEU A 313 -18.17 -5.58 -13.14
N GLU A 314 -19.34 -6.06 -13.59
CA GLU A 314 -20.47 -5.18 -13.92
C GLU A 314 -21.05 -4.42 -12.72
N ASP A 315 -21.03 -5.00 -11.51
CA ASP A 315 -21.41 -4.28 -10.27
C ASP A 315 -20.43 -3.14 -9.99
N VAL A 316 -19.14 -3.40 -10.24
CA VAL A 316 -18.07 -2.40 -10.13
C VAL A 316 -18.28 -1.26 -11.11
N LYS A 317 -18.55 -1.58 -12.38
CA LYS A 317 -18.85 -0.58 -13.42
C LYS A 317 -20.11 0.22 -13.10
N ALA A 318 -21.18 -0.43 -12.62
CA ALA A 318 -22.41 0.23 -12.20
C ALA A 318 -22.16 1.23 -11.04
N SER A 319 -21.34 0.85 -10.08
CA SER A 319 -20.93 1.73 -8.97
C SER A 319 -20.12 2.94 -9.45
N ILE A 320 -19.15 2.71 -10.34
CA ILE A 320 -18.34 3.79 -10.94
C ILE A 320 -19.22 4.75 -11.73
N ARG A 321 -20.10 4.23 -12.59
CA ARG A 321 -21.04 5.04 -13.39
C ARG A 321 -21.90 5.91 -12.49
N TYR A 322 -22.48 5.33 -11.44
CA TYR A 322 -23.29 6.08 -10.49
C TYR A 322 -22.50 7.23 -9.85
N ALA A 323 -21.27 6.98 -9.40
CA ALA A 323 -20.42 8.00 -8.81
C ALA A 323 -20.08 9.13 -9.80
N LEU A 324 -19.74 8.79 -11.06
CA LEU A 324 -19.46 9.76 -12.13
C LEU A 324 -20.69 10.62 -12.44
N ASP A 325 -21.89 10.01 -12.56
CA ASP A 325 -23.14 10.69 -12.84
C ASP A 325 -23.56 11.67 -11.72
N HIS A 326 -23.05 11.45 -10.49
CA HIS A 326 -23.28 12.32 -9.33
C HIS A 326 -22.12 13.28 -9.03
N GLY A 327 -21.16 13.43 -9.97
CA GLY A 327 -20.08 14.40 -9.87
C GLY A 327 -18.97 14.03 -8.89
N VAL A 328 -18.92 12.79 -8.42
CA VAL A 328 -17.82 12.30 -7.56
C VAL A 328 -16.55 12.14 -8.40
N TYR A 329 -15.42 12.61 -7.88
CA TYR A 329 -14.12 12.40 -8.50
C TYR A 329 -13.72 10.92 -8.40
N VAL A 330 -13.69 10.21 -9.53
CA VAL A 330 -13.37 8.79 -9.55
C VAL A 330 -11.93 8.56 -10.03
N SER A 331 -11.17 7.82 -9.24
CA SER A 331 -9.83 7.37 -9.59
C SER A 331 -9.71 5.86 -9.50
N LEU A 332 -8.89 5.27 -10.37
CA LEU A 332 -8.53 3.86 -10.28
C LEU A 332 -7.21 3.67 -9.54
N ASN A 333 -7.18 2.73 -8.62
CA ASN A 333 -5.98 2.17 -8.03
C ASN A 333 -5.67 0.88 -8.78
N LEU A 334 -5.02 1.01 -9.93
CA LEU A 334 -4.72 -0.11 -10.83
C LEU A 334 -3.50 -0.87 -10.32
N LEU A 335 -3.72 -2.11 -9.91
CA LEU A 335 -2.63 -3.00 -9.56
C LEU A 335 -2.00 -3.53 -10.85
N TYR A 336 -0.77 -3.13 -11.15
CA TYR A 336 -0.02 -3.58 -12.30
C TYR A 336 0.75 -4.86 -12.00
N PHE A 337 0.56 -5.85 -12.85
CA PHE A 337 1.22 -7.14 -12.78
C PHE A 337 1.82 -7.48 -14.15
N PRO A 338 3.16 -7.38 -14.30
CA PRO A 338 3.84 -7.65 -15.57
C PRO A 338 3.53 -9.05 -16.11
N GLY A 339 3.25 -9.15 -17.40
CA GLY A 339 2.85 -10.36 -18.06
C GLY A 339 1.35 -10.72 -17.91
N PHE A 340 0.59 -9.89 -17.19
CA PHE A 340 -0.85 -10.02 -17.03
C PHE A 340 -1.59 -8.81 -17.59
N ASN A 341 -1.47 -7.61 -16.95
CA ASN A 341 -2.21 -6.43 -17.37
C ASN A 341 -1.66 -5.76 -18.64
N ASP A 342 -0.47 -6.12 -19.09
CA ASP A 342 0.21 -5.61 -20.29
C ASP A 342 -0.03 -6.48 -21.54
N ARG A 343 -0.89 -7.50 -21.46
CA ARG A 343 -1.31 -8.28 -22.61
C ARG A 343 -2.23 -7.47 -23.53
N GLU A 344 -2.19 -7.77 -24.83
CA GLU A 344 -2.99 -7.05 -25.82
C GLU A 344 -4.49 -7.04 -25.52
N GLU A 345 -5.02 -8.19 -25.08
CA GLU A 345 -6.44 -8.32 -24.72
C GLU A 345 -6.82 -7.52 -23.47
N GLU A 346 -5.92 -7.38 -22.49
CA GLU A 346 -6.14 -6.52 -21.33
C GLU A 346 -6.09 -5.05 -21.71
N LEU A 347 -5.12 -4.65 -22.52
CA LEU A 347 -5.01 -3.27 -23.01
C LEU A 347 -6.21 -2.85 -23.85
N ALA A 348 -6.72 -3.74 -24.70
CA ALA A 348 -7.96 -3.50 -25.47
C ALA A 348 -9.17 -3.33 -24.55
N ALA A 349 -9.33 -4.22 -23.56
CA ALA A 349 -10.40 -4.12 -22.57
C ALA A 349 -10.34 -2.84 -21.74
N TRP A 350 -9.14 -2.39 -21.37
CA TRP A 350 -8.95 -1.10 -20.69
C TRP A 350 -9.36 0.09 -21.56
N GLN A 351 -9.07 0.06 -22.87
CA GLN A 351 -9.51 1.12 -23.78
C GLN A 351 -11.03 1.22 -23.85
N ASP A 352 -11.73 0.09 -23.91
CA ASP A 352 -13.19 0.05 -23.91
C ASP A 352 -13.77 0.50 -22.57
N PHE A 353 -13.16 0.07 -21.46
CA PHE A 353 -13.53 0.49 -20.11
C PHE A 353 -13.45 2.02 -19.95
N PHE A 354 -12.37 2.66 -20.43
CA PHE A 354 -12.21 4.13 -20.31
C PHE A 354 -13.10 4.93 -21.28
N ARG A 355 -13.51 4.33 -22.40
CA ARG A 355 -14.53 4.95 -23.26
C ARG A 355 -15.91 4.93 -22.61
N GLU A 356 -16.22 3.86 -21.91
CA GLU A 356 -17.49 3.69 -21.18
C GLU A 356 -17.54 4.50 -19.89
N LEU A 357 -16.46 4.53 -19.14
CA LEU A 357 -16.33 5.12 -17.81
C LEU A 357 -15.15 6.11 -17.78
N PRO A 358 -15.39 7.40 -18.08
CA PRO A 358 -14.33 8.41 -18.17
C PRO A 358 -13.85 8.83 -16.76
N VAL A 359 -13.11 7.96 -16.07
CA VAL A 359 -12.51 8.24 -14.78
C VAL A 359 -11.44 9.33 -14.89
N GLN A 360 -11.26 10.14 -13.85
CA GLN A 360 -10.39 11.30 -13.89
C GLN A 360 -8.92 11.00 -13.63
N MET A 361 -8.60 9.87 -12.98
CA MET A 361 -7.21 9.51 -12.68
C MET A 361 -7.02 8.00 -12.65
N ILE A 362 -5.84 7.57 -13.04
CA ILE A 362 -5.37 6.19 -12.89
C ILE A 362 -4.06 6.23 -12.11
N GLN A 363 -4.04 5.64 -10.92
CA GLN A 363 -2.82 5.42 -10.16
C GLN A 363 -2.36 3.98 -10.38
N VAL A 364 -1.25 3.81 -11.07
CA VAL A 364 -0.64 2.49 -11.26
C VAL A 364 0.17 2.13 -10.02
N ARG A 365 -0.09 0.94 -9.49
CA ARG A 365 0.62 0.37 -8.34
C ARG A 365 1.29 -0.93 -8.74
N MET A 366 2.60 -1.02 -8.52
CA MET A 366 3.31 -2.29 -8.69
C MET A 366 2.87 -3.29 -7.61
N MET A 367 2.68 -4.54 -8.02
CA MET A 367 2.38 -5.62 -7.08
C MET A 367 3.51 -5.77 -6.06
N ARG A 368 3.17 -5.83 -4.79
CA ARG A 368 4.09 -6.23 -3.73
C ARG A 368 4.30 -7.73 -3.83
N HIS A 369 5.44 -8.23 -3.44
CA HIS A 369 5.93 -9.60 -3.43
C HIS A 369 4.87 -10.74 -3.51
N LEU A 370 4.45 -11.14 -4.70
CA LEU A 370 3.56 -12.27 -4.96
C LEU A 370 4.08 -13.24 -6.04
N ALA A 371 5.22 -12.91 -6.68
CA ALA A 371 5.76 -13.68 -7.80
C ALA A 371 6.08 -15.16 -7.45
N GLU A 372 6.24 -15.49 -6.17
CA GLU A 372 6.44 -16.86 -5.71
C GLU A 372 5.14 -17.61 -5.39
N SER A 373 4.02 -16.89 -5.25
CA SER A 373 2.73 -17.47 -4.86
C SER A 373 1.85 -17.83 -6.05
N LEU A 374 2.07 -17.19 -7.19
CA LEU A 374 1.36 -17.48 -8.42
C LEU A 374 2.15 -18.54 -9.18
N ARG A 375 1.79 -19.80 -8.99
CA ARG A 375 2.14 -20.86 -9.94
C ARG A 375 1.29 -20.60 -11.18
N TYR A 376 1.91 -20.03 -12.20
CA TYR A 376 1.42 -20.18 -13.56
C TYR A 376 1.97 -21.53 -14.06
N ASP A 377 1.13 -22.53 -14.14
CA ASP A 377 1.34 -23.71 -14.96
C ASP A 377 1.19 -23.34 -16.43
#